data_112523a3c7aaa81e24588d2f329c54aa
#
_entry.id   112523a3c7aaa81e24588d2f329c54aa
#
_cell.length_a   1.000
_cell.length_b   1.000
_cell.length_c   1.000
_cell.angle_alpha   90.00
_cell.angle_beta   90.00
_cell.angle_gamma   90.00
#
_symmetry.space_group_name_H-M   'P 1'
#
loop_
_entity.id
_entity.type
_entity.pdbx_description
1 polymer ?
#
loop_
_entity_poly.entity_id
_entity_poly.type
_entity_poly.pdbx_seq_one_letter_code
_entity_poly.pdbx_strand_id
1 'polypeptide(L)'
;SEESFDAKEGTVCNSPAAGKETLDGFSLNGLSVKEAIAKTKQFVTEKGMGRVKVNYRLRDAIFSRQRYWGEPFPVYYKDGMPQMVPEDCLPLLLPEIETYKPTETGEPPLGRAKMWAWDVEKRQVVDKALVDNKTVFPLELNTMPGFAGSSAYYLRYMDPHNNTCLVGKDADNYWQNV
;
A
#
# COMPACT_ATOMS: atom_id res chain seq x y z
N SER A 1 15.90 8.26 38.70
CA SER A 1 14.98 9.32 38.31
C SER A 1 13.57 8.73 38.22
N GLU A 2 12.57 9.48 38.58
CA GLU A 2 11.17 9.08 38.52
C GLU A 2 10.60 9.16 37.08
N GLU A 3 11.37 9.77 36.16
CA GLU A 3 10.99 9.93 34.75
C GLU A 3 11.66 8.87 33.87
N SER A 4 10.94 8.38 32.85
CA SER A 4 11.50 7.48 31.86
C SER A 4 12.48 8.23 30.95
N PHE A 5 13.58 7.56 30.61
CA PHE A 5 14.58 8.12 29.69
C PHE A 5 14.27 7.71 28.28
N ASP A 6 13.70 8.63 27.49
CA ASP A 6 13.24 8.38 26.13
C ASP A 6 14.21 8.89 25.04
N ALA A 7 15.43 9.26 25.42
CA ALA A 7 16.42 9.74 24.46
C ALA A 7 16.83 8.64 23.48
N LYS A 8 16.95 9.00 22.20
CA LYS A 8 17.40 8.11 21.14
C LYS A 8 18.90 7.87 21.14
N GLU A 9 19.66 8.72 21.85
CA GLU A 9 21.11 8.69 21.96
C GLU A 9 21.49 8.58 23.42
N GLY A 10 22.55 7.84 23.69
CA GLY A 10 23.06 7.63 25.05
C GLY A 10 23.84 6.33 25.15
N THR A 11 24.53 6.15 26.29
CA THR A 11 25.23 4.91 26.61
C THR A 11 24.54 4.21 27.75
N VAL A 12 24.27 2.92 27.58
CA VAL A 12 23.60 2.11 28.59
C VAL A 12 24.52 1.86 29.76
N CYS A 13 24.00 2.07 30.99
CA CYS A 13 24.68 1.75 32.24
C CYS A 13 23.72 1.00 33.17
N ASN A 14 24.27 0.30 34.17
CA ASN A 14 23.49 -0.46 35.15
C ASN A 14 22.56 -1.53 34.59
N SER A 15 22.95 -2.17 33.49
CA SER A 15 22.20 -3.24 32.83
C SER A 15 23.11 -4.48 32.55
N PRO A 16 23.39 -5.33 33.55
CA PRO A 16 22.89 -5.26 34.93
C PRO A 16 23.62 -4.22 35.80
N ALA A 17 23.04 -3.90 36.95
CA ALA A 17 23.70 -3.11 37.98
C ALA A 17 24.92 -3.86 38.56
N ALA A 18 25.91 -3.13 39.06
CA ALA A 18 27.12 -3.70 39.64
C ALA A 18 26.78 -4.74 40.74
N GLY A 19 27.43 -5.91 40.69
CA GLY A 19 27.22 -7.00 41.65
C GLY A 19 25.92 -7.81 41.44
N LYS A 20 25.15 -7.59 40.40
CA LYS A 20 23.99 -8.41 40.05
C LYS A 20 24.36 -9.48 39.03
N GLU A 21 23.78 -10.66 39.19
CA GLU A 21 23.92 -11.75 38.22
C GLU A 21 23.25 -11.41 36.89
N THR A 22 23.85 -11.88 35.82
CA THR A 22 23.32 -11.74 34.45
C THR A 22 22.68 -13.04 34.03
N LEU A 23 21.62 -12.96 33.25
CA LEU A 23 21.09 -14.13 32.55
C LEU A 23 22.09 -14.50 31.43
N ASP A 24 22.74 -15.68 31.58
CA ASP A 24 23.71 -16.21 30.58
C ASP A 24 24.83 -15.21 30.20
N GLY A 25 25.26 -14.38 31.09
CA GLY A 25 26.28 -13.36 30.82
C GLY A 25 25.79 -12.16 30.00
N PHE A 26 24.48 -12.01 29.82
CA PHE A 26 23.91 -10.91 29.03
C PHE A 26 24.10 -9.56 29.77
N SER A 27 24.76 -8.63 29.11
CA SER A 27 24.99 -7.26 29.61
C SER A 27 24.87 -6.26 28.45
N LEU A 28 24.30 -5.11 28.73
CA LEU A 28 24.18 -3.99 27.81
C LEU A 28 25.06 -2.81 28.16
N ASN A 29 25.77 -2.91 29.32
CA ASN A 29 26.63 -1.83 29.82
C ASN A 29 27.66 -1.40 28.76
N GLY A 30 27.81 -0.09 28.60
CA GLY A 30 28.76 0.51 27.66
C GLY A 30 28.31 0.55 26.19
N LEU A 31 27.15 -0.04 25.86
CA LEU A 31 26.62 0.00 24.52
C LEU A 31 25.82 1.28 24.25
N SER A 32 25.87 1.77 23.03
CA SER A 32 24.93 2.80 22.58
C SER A 32 23.49 2.25 22.58
N VAL A 33 22.50 3.12 22.62
CA VAL A 33 21.08 2.73 22.55
C VAL A 33 20.80 1.82 21.35
N LYS A 34 21.35 2.14 20.18
CA LYS A 34 21.18 1.35 18.95
C LYS A 34 21.76 -0.06 19.06
N GLU A 35 22.98 -0.18 19.58
CA GLU A 35 23.65 -1.47 19.79
C GLU A 35 22.94 -2.30 20.85
N ALA A 36 22.49 -1.67 21.95
CA ALA A 36 21.74 -2.33 23.00
C ALA A 36 20.42 -2.91 22.50
N ILE A 37 19.67 -2.16 21.67
CA ILE A 37 18.45 -2.63 21.04
C ILE A 37 18.72 -3.84 20.13
N ALA A 38 19.77 -3.78 19.30
CA ALA A 38 20.14 -4.87 18.40
C ALA A 38 20.51 -6.13 19.18
N LYS A 39 21.37 -5.99 20.20
CA LYS A 39 21.81 -7.10 21.07
C LYS A 39 20.63 -7.72 21.84
N THR A 40 19.72 -6.90 22.34
CA THR A 40 18.53 -7.40 23.06
C THR A 40 17.61 -8.19 22.14
N LYS A 41 17.34 -7.68 20.93
CA LYS A 41 16.53 -8.39 19.91
C LYS A 41 17.11 -9.75 19.59
N GLN A 42 18.42 -9.82 19.38
CA GLN A 42 19.12 -11.07 19.09
C GLN A 42 18.99 -12.04 20.26
N PHE A 43 19.34 -11.60 21.46
CA PHE A 43 19.30 -12.43 22.68
C PHE A 43 17.90 -13.01 22.94
N VAL A 44 16.85 -12.19 22.89
CA VAL A 44 15.48 -12.62 23.12
C VAL A 44 15.03 -13.66 22.08
N THR A 45 15.47 -13.50 20.82
CA THR A 45 15.16 -14.44 19.75
C THR A 45 15.90 -15.78 19.91
N GLU A 46 17.21 -15.73 20.18
CA GLU A 46 18.07 -16.92 20.38
C GLU A 46 17.63 -17.75 21.59
N LYS A 47 17.19 -17.09 22.65
CA LYS A 47 16.67 -17.77 23.86
C LYS A 47 15.22 -18.24 23.75
N GLY A 48 14.55 -18.00 22.64
CA GLY A 48 13.13 -18.34 22.46
C GLY A 48 12.17 -17.60 23.39
N MET A 49 12.64 -16.50 24.01
CA MET A 49 11.85 -15.68 24.95
C MET A 49 10.86 -14.76 24.24
N GLY A 50 11.03 -14.57 22.92
CA GLY A 50 10.16 -13.75 22.10
C GLY A 50 10.58 -13.70 20.64
N ARG A 51 9.90 -12.86 19.88
CA ARG A 51 10.20 -12.64 18.46
C ARG A 51 10.23 -11.15 18.13
N VAL A 52 11.10 -10.77 17.20
CA VAL A 52 11.10 -9.41 16.66
C VAL A 52 9.88 -9.25 15.75
N LYS A 53 9.05 -8.25 16.03
CA LYS A 53 7.91 -7.86 15.21
C LYS A 53 8.10 -6.41 14.74
N VAL A 54 7.96 -6.20 13.45
CA VAL A 54 7.92 -4.85 12.88
C VAL A 54 6.48 -4.36 12.90
N ASN A 55 6.22 -3.27 13.58
CA ASN A 55 4.93 -2.59 13.55
C ASN A 55 5.08 -1.35 12.68
N TYR A 56 4.25 -1.27 11.65
CA TYR A 56 4.17 -0.09 10.79
C TYR A 56 3.20 0.92 11.40
N ARG A 57 3.62 2.18 11.44
CA ARG A 57 2.76 3.31 11.84
C ARG A 57 2.55 4.16 10.61
N LEU A 58 1.47 3.87 9.90
CA LEU A 58 1.07 4.61 8.70
C LEU A 58 0.00 5.64 9.08
N ARG A 59 -0.03 6.74 8.36
CA ARG A 59 -1.17 7.65 8.39
C ARG A 59 -2.19 7.15 7.39
N ASP A 60 -3.45 7.11 7.80
CA ASP A 60 -4.55 6.85 6.88
C ASP A 60 -4.62 7.96 5.84
N ALA A 61 -4.75 7.58 4.59
CA ALA A 61 -4.93 8.50 3.48
C ALA A 61 -6.06 8.02 2.59
N ILE A 62 -6.96 8.94 2.24
CA ILE A 62 -7.98 8.67 1.25
C ILE A 62 -7.33 8.76 -0.12
N PHE A 63 -7.19 7.62 -0.80
CA PHE A 63 -6.56 7.53 -2.11
C PHE A 63 -7.59 7.60 -3.26
N SER A 64 -8.87 7.72 -2.98
CA SER A 64 -9.94 7.82 -3.97
C SER A 64 -10.40 9.25 -4.19
N ARG A 65 -10.87 9.56 -5.41
CA ARG A 65 -11.43 10.84 -5.79
C ARG A 65 -12.77 10.65 -6.50
N GLN A 66 -13.72 11.50 -6.19
CA GLN A 66 -15.04 11.55 -6.79
C GLN A 66 -14.99 12.41 -8.06
N ARG A 67 -14.16 11.99 -9.02
CA ARG A 67 -13.92 12.68 -10.29
C ARG A 67 -14.02 11.71 -11.45
N TYR A 68 -14.30 12.21 -12.64
CA TYR A 68 -14.26 11.43 -13.87
C TYR A 68 -12.80 11.26 -14.36
N TRP A 69 -12.09 12.39 -14.50
CA TRP A 69 -10.70 12.37 -14.97
C TRP A 69 -9.74 11.87 -13.90
N GLY A 70 -9.17 10.71 -14.15
CA GLY A 70 -8.22 10.02 -13.30
C GLY A 70 -8.13 8.55 -13.71
N GLU A 71 -7.15 7.83 -13.18
CA GLU A 71 -7.05 6.38 -13.39
C GLU A 71 -8.19 5.68 -12.62
N PRO A 72 -9.04 4.87 -13.29
CA PRO A 72 -10.07 4.10 -12.61
C PRO A 72 -9.45 3.00 -11.77
N PHE A 73 -10.08 2.69 -10.62
CA PHE A 73 -9.68 1.52 -9.86
C PHE A 73 -10.19 0.24 -10.55
N PRO A 74 -9.33 -0.74 -10.83
CA PRO A 74 -9.74 -2.01 -11.42
C PRO A 74 -10.38 -2.93 -10.37
N VAL A 75 -11.46 -2.46 -9.76
CA VAL A 75 -12.14 -3.10 -8.64
C VAL A 75 -13.63 -3.20 -8.92
N TYR A 76 -14.20 -4.37 -8.66
CA TYR A 76 -15.65 -4.60 -8.61
C TYR A 76 -16.06 -5.10 -7.23
N TYR A 77 -17.34 -5.00 -6.89
CA TYR A 77 -17.85 -5.38 -5.57
C TYR A 77 -18.73 -6.62 -5.65
N LYS A 78 -18.29 -7.67 -4.98
CA LYS A 78 -19.06 -8.91 -4.80
C LYS A 78 -19.45 -9.04 -3.32
N ASP A 79 -20.74 -9.08 -3.04
CA ASP A 79 -21.28 -9.13 -1.68
C ASP A 79 -20.74 -8.01 -0.77
N GLY A 80 -20.56 -6.81 -1.33
CA GLY A 80 -19.99 -5.66 -0.65
C GLY A 80 -18.46 -5.71 -0.43
N MET A 81 -17.80 -6.79 -0.87
CA MET A 81 -16.35 -6.96 -0.74
C MET A 81 -15.64 -6.60 -2.05
N PRO A 82 -14.58 -5.79 -2.00
CA PRO A 82 -13.82 -5.43 -3.19
C PRO A 82 -13.07 -6.64 -3.76
N GLN A 83 -13.15 -6.80 -5.07
CA GLN A 83 -12.43 -7.81 -5.84
C GLN A 83 -11.68 -7.14 -6.97
N MET A 84 -10.48 -7.63 -7.29
CA MET A 84 -9.69 -7.11 -8.39
C MET A 84 -10.18 -7.61 -9.74
N VAL A 85 -10.25 -6.71 -10.73
CA VAL A 85 -10.34 -7.12 -12.14
C VAL A 85 -9.05 -7.87 -12.49
N PRO A 86 -9.12 -9.01 -13.21
CA PRO A 86 -7.94 -9.77 -13.58
C PRO A 86 -6.92 -8.95 -14.37
N GLU A 87 -5.64 -9.15 -14.11
CA GLU A 87 -4.54 -8.35 -14.68
C GLU A 87 -4.52 -8.40 -16.21
N ASP A 88 -4.82 -9.54 -16.81
CA ASP A 88 -4.90 -9.74 -18.26
C ASP A 88 -6.11 -9.06 -18.91
N CYS A 89 -7.01 -8.48 -18.11
CA CYS A 89 -8.14 -7.65 -18.58
C CYS A 89 -7.85 -6.15 -18.47
N LEU A 90 -6.66 -5.76 -18.08
CA LEU A 90 -6.25 -4.35 -18.00
C LEU A 90 -5.65 -3.88 -19.34
N PRO A 91 -5.72 -2.58 -19.66
CA PRO A 91 -6.21 -1.49 -18.79
C PRO A 91 -7.74 -1.39 -18.75
N LEU A 92 -8.28 -0.99 -17.60
CA LEU A 92 -9.66 -0.57 -17.45
C LEU A 92 -9.80 0.87 -17.94
N LEU A 93 -10.50 1.06 -19.07
CA LEU A 93 -10.65 2.37 -19.70
C LEU A 93 -11.86 3.12 -19.12
N LEU A 94 -11.74 4.45 -19.04
CA LEU A 94 -12.86 5.30 -18.64
C LEU A 94 -13.99 5.20 -19.71
N PRO A 95 -15.25 5.05 -19.27
CA PRO A 95 -16.39 4.98 -20.18
C PRO A 95 -16.79 6.37 -20.67
N GLU A 96 -17.47 6.45 -21.80
CA GLU A 96 -18.12 7.70 -22.22
C GLU A 96 -19.29 8.05 -21.29
N ILE A 97 -19.39 9.33 -20.90
CA ILE A 97 -20.49 9.87 -20.11
C ILE A 97 -20.95 11.20 -20.67
N GLU A 98 -22.24 11.50 -20.52
CA GLU A 98 -22.85 12.73 -21.06
C GLU A 98 -22.46 13.98 -20.27
N THR A 99 -22.16 13.85 -18.97
CA THR A 99 -21.79 14.96 -18.09
C THR A 99 -20.84 14.50 -17.00
N TYR A 100 -19.90 15.36 -16.66
CA TYR A 100 -18.85 15.13 -15.64
C TYR A 100 -19.25 15.58 -14.23
N LYS A 101 -20.49 15.95 -14.03
CA LYS A 101 -21.03 16.31 -12.71
C LYS A 101 -21.37 15.04 -11.93
N PRO A 102 -21.31 15.09 -10.59
CA PRO A 102 -21.85 14.02 -9.74
C PRO A 102 -23.31 13.72 -10.08
N THR A 103 -23.79 12.54 -9.72
CA THR A 103 -25.20 12.18 -9.85
C THR A 103 -26.06 13.04 -8.92
N GLU A 104 -27.37 13.05 -9.11
CA GLU A 104 -28.30 13.78 -8.21
C GLU A 104 -28.30 13.19 -6.78
N THR A 105 -27.95 11.91 -6.66
CA THR A 105 -27.81 11.20 -5.39
C THR A 105 -26.44 11.39 -4.73
N GLY A 106 -25.52 12.17 -5.36
CA GLY A 106 -24.20 12.47 -4.84
C GLY A 106 -23.13 11.42 -5.18
N GLU A 107 -23.44 10.43 -6.01
CA GLU A 107 -22.45 9.48 -6.51
C GLU A 107 -21.43 10.17 -7.44
N PRO A 108 -20.19 9.64 -7.54
CA PRO A 108 -19.19 10.15 -8.47
C PRO A 108 -19.69 10.16 -9.93
N PRO A 109 -19.06 10.96 -10.81
CA PRO A 109 -19.46 11.05 -12.23
C PRO A 109 -19.54 9.70 -12.97
N LEU A 110 -18.71 8.71 -12.61
CA LEU A 110 -18.77 7.36 -13.17
C LEU A 110 -20.10 6.65 -12.87
N GLY A 111 -20.84 7.06 -11.84
CA GLY A 111 -22.19 6.60 -11.58
C GLY A 111 -23.19 6.92 -12.69
N ARG A 112 -22.87 7.88 -13.60
CA ARG A 112 -23.68 8.21 -14.79
C ARG A 112 -23.39 7.31 -15.98
N ALA A 113 -22.26 6.59 -15.96
CA ALA A 113 -21.90 5.71 -17.06
C ALA A 113 -22.90 4.58 -17.23
N LYS A 114 -23.27 4.32 -18.47
CA LYS A 114 -24.10 3.18 -18.82
C LYS A 114 -23.29 1.88 -18.82
N MET A 115 -22.12 1.91 -19.43
CA MET A 115 -21.21 0.77 -19.51
C MET A 115 -20.20 0.84 -18.36
N TRP A 116 -20.61 0.39 -17.15
CA TRP A 116 -19.76 0.43 -15.97
C TRP A 116 -20.15 -0.64 -14.95
N ALA A 117 -20.15 -1.90 -15.41
CA ALA A 117 -20.25 -3.09 -14.58
C ALA A 117 -19.30 -4.16 -15.10
N TRP A 118 -18.88 -5.07 -14.27
CA TRP A 118 -17.93 -6.14 -14.57
C TRP A 118 -18.64 -7.48 -14.70
N ASP A 119 -18.56 -8.12 -15.87
CA ASP A 119 -19.01 -9.49 -16.09
C ASP A 119 -17.83 -10.44 -15.89
N VAL A 120 -17.89 -11.26 -14.84
CA VAL A 120 -16.79 -12.17 -14.47
C VAL A 120 -16.64 -13.36 -15.41
N GLU A 121 -17.72 -13.77 -16.09
CA GLU A 121 -17.71 -14.87 -17.06
C GLU A 121 -17.17 -14.42 -18.41
N LYS A 122 -17.67 -13.28 -18.91
CA LYS A 122 -17.22 -12.71 -20.18
C LYS A 122 -15.91 -11.92 -20.04
N ARG A 123 -15.50 -11.62 -18.80
CA ARG A 123 -14.26 -10.90 -18.48
C ARG A 123 -14.18 -9.54 -19.19
N GLN A 124 -15.27 -8.79 -19.15
CA GLN A 124 -15.37 -7.48 -19.81
C GLN A 124 -16.32 -6.54 -19.06
N VAL A 125 -16.18 -5.25 -19.38
CA VAL A 125 -17.11 -4.22 -18.93
C VAL A 125 -18.41 -4.34 -19.73
N VAL A 126 -19.55 -4.30 -19.02
CA VAL A 126 -20.90 -4.42 -19.58
C VAL A 126 -21.81 -3.31 -19.06
N ASP A 127 -23.04 -3.28 -19.59
CA ASP A 127 -24.06 -2.33 -19.12
C ASP A 127 -24.39 -2.57 -17.64
N LYS A 128 -24.39 -1.51 -16.85
CA LYS A 128 -24.69 -1.57 -15.40
C LYS A 128 -26.12 -2.06 -15.10
N ALA A 129 -27.04 -1.95 -16.07
CA ALA A 129 -28.39 -2.51 -15.95
C ALA A 129 -28.40 -4.04 -15.85
N LEU A 130 -27.29 -4.71 -16.23
CA LEU A 130 -27.13 -6.16 -16.14
C LEU A 130 -26.63 -6.64 -14.77
N VAL A 131 -26.36 -5.75 -13.82
CA VAL A 131 -25.88 -6.13 -12.49
C VAL A 131 -26.90 -7.04 -11.80
N ASP A 132 -26.48 -8.27 -11.55
CA ASP A 132 -27.28 -9.31 -10.90
C ASP A 132 -26.67 -9.81 -9.57
N ASN A 133 -25.47 -9.31 -9.22
CA ASN A 133 -24.66 -9.71 -8.07
C ASN A 133 -24.35 -11.23 -8.01
N LYS A 134 -24.38 -11.90 -9.17
CA LYS A 134 -24.00 -13.32 -9.35
C LYS A 134 -22.89 -13.48 -10.36
N THR A 135 -23.09 -12.92 -11.56
CA THR A 135 -22.12 -12.94 -12.67
C THR A 135 -21.71 -11.54 -13.11
N VAL A 136 -22.57 -10.55 -12.88
CA VAL A 136 -22.29 -9.14 -13.20
C VAL A 136 -22.32 -8.30 -11.92
N PHE A 137 -21.23 -7.60 -11.67
CA PHE A 137 -21.01 -6.85 -10.45
C PHE A 137 -20.75 -5.37 -10.72
N PRO A 138 -21.10 -4.46 -9.78
CA PRO A 138 -20.80 -3.04 -9.92
C PRO A 138 -19.29 -2.79 -9.83
N LEU A 139 -18.76 -1.94 -10.71
CA LEU A 139 -17.40 -1.42 -10.66
C LEU A 139 -17.30 -0.24 -9.69
N GLU A 140 -16.08 -0.01 -9.16
CA GLU A 140 -15.75 1.15 -8.35
C GLU A 140 -16.03 2.45 -9.13
N LEU A 141 -16.68 3.41 -8.48
CA LEU A 141 -17.09 4.69 -9.09
C LEU A 141 -16.05 5.81 -8.89
N ASN A 142 -15.13 5.64 -7.93
CA ASN A 142 -14.07 6.60 -7.69
C ASN A 142 -12.91 6.37 -8.67
N THR A 143 -12.09 7.41 -8.84
CA THR A 143 -10.82 7.32 -9.55
C THR A 143 -9.64 7.53 -8.59
N MET A 144 -8.46 7.13 -9.00
CA MET A 144 -7.22 7.46 -8.29
C MET A 144 -6.99 8.97 -8.31
N PRO A 145 -6.19 9.53 -7.38
CA PRO A 145 -5.80 10.94 -7.44
C PRO A 145 -5.09 11.25 -8.75
N GLY A 146 -5.25 12.48 -9.25
CA GLY A 146 -4.60 12.92 -10.50
C GLY A 146 -3.07 12.81 -10.50
N PHE A 147 -2.44 12.71 -9.32
CA PHE A 147 -1.00 12.47 -9.20
C PHE A 147 -0.61 10.99 -9.23
N ALA A 148 -1.54 10.03 -9.28
CA ALA A 148 -1.21 8.60 -9.28
C ALA A 148 -0.29 8.24 -10.45
N GLY A 149 -0.68 8.57 -11.67
CA GLY A 149 0.14 8.37 -12.85
C GLY A 149 1.39 9.26 -12.85
N SER A 150 1.23 10.55 -12.53
CA SER A 150 2.34 11.49 -12.54
C SER A 150 3.39 11.24 -11.45
N SER A 151 3.06 10.54 -10.38
CA SER A 151 4.03 10.12 -9.37
C SER A 151 4.95 9.00 -9.84
N ALA A 152 4.59 8.29 -10.89
CA ALA A 152 5.32 7.12 -11.39
C ALA A 152 5.91 7.34 -12.79
N TYR A 153 5.62 8.45 -13.48
CA TYR A 153 6.05 8.66 -14.86
C TYR A 153 7.56 8.59 -15.05
N TYR A 154 8.34 9.06 -14.07
CA TYR A 154 9.80 9.04 -14.13
C TYR A 154 10.36 7.60 -14.27
N LEU A 155 9.72 6.62 -13.68
CA LEU A 155 10.08 5.20 -13.84
C LEU A 155 9.99 4.77 -15.30
N ARG A 156 8.97 5.24 -16.01
CA ARG A 156 8.82 4.96 -17.45
C ARG A 156 9.92 5.63 -18.29
N TYR A 157 10.40 6.81 -17.88
CA TYR A 157 11.53 7.45 -18.56
C TYR A 157 12.86 6.68 -18.39
N MET A 158 13.01 5.95 -17.28
CA MET A 158 14.19 5.10 -17.08
C MET A 158 14.24 3.92 -18.06
N ASP A 159 13.07 3.44 -18.51
CA ASP A 159 12.96 2.25 -19.36
C ASP A 159 11.79 2.37 -20.36
N PRO A 160 11.88 3.33 -21.31
CA PRO A 160 10.73 3.72 -22.14
C PRO A 160 10.25 2.66 -23.11
N HIS A 161 11.09 1.70 -23.47
CA HIS A 161 10.79 0.66 -24.44
C HIS A 161 10.41 -0.68 -23.82
N ASN A 162 10.31 -0.75 -22.50
CA ASN A 162 9.93 -1.97 -21.80
C ASN A 162 8.42 -2.22 -21.93
N ASN A 163 8.06 -3.32 -22.57
CA ASN A 163 6.67 -3.71 -22.78
C ASN A 163 6.14 -4.70 -21.74
N THR A 164 6.98 -5.11 -20.77
CA THR A 164 6.63 -6.14 -19.79
C THR A 164 6.40 -5.57 -18.40
N CYS A 165 7.07 -4.48 -18.05
CA CYS A 165 6.90 -3.80 -16.77
C CYS A 165 7.17 -2.30 -16.90
N LEU A 166 6.85 -1.54 -15.86
CA LEU A 166 7.02 -0.08 -15.84
C LEU A 166 8.49 0.32 -15.93
N VAL A 167 9.37 -0.41 -15.23
CA VAL A 167 10.83 -0.28 -15.30
C VAL A 167 11.46 -1.64 -15.00
N GLY A 168 12.42 -2.06 -15.81
CA GLY A 168 13.19 -3.29 -15.59
C GLY A 168 14.23 -3.10 -14.49
N LYS A 169 14.60 -4.19 -13.82
CA LYS A 169 15.54 -4.17 -12.69
C LYS A 169 16.89 -3.55 -13.01
N ASP A 170 17.41 -3.78 -14.21
CA ASP A 170 18.72 -3.25 -14.62
C ASP A 170 18.68 -1.74 -14.82
N ALA A 171 17.61 -1.22 -15.44
CA ALA A 171 17.40 0.21 -15.59
C ALA A 171 17.19 0.87 -14.22
N ASP A 172 16.39 0.28 -13.35
CA ASP A 172 16.16 0.76 -12.00
C ASP A 172 17.46 0.83 -11.19
N ASN A 173 18.24 -0.24 -11.17
CA ASN A 173 19.53 -0.27 -10.48
C ASN A 173 20.54 0.77 -11.03
N TYR A 174 20.52 1.04 -12.33
CA TYR A 174 21.38 2.05 -12.94
C TYR A 174 20.98 3.47 -12.51
N TRP A 175 19.71 3.81 -12.65
CA TRP A 175 19.21 5.16 -12.43
C TRP A 175 19.03 5.55 -10.96
N GLN A 176 18.89 4.59 -10.03
CA GLN A 176 18.82 4.87 -8.60
C GLN A 176 20.09 5.52 -8.02
N ASN A 177 21.20 5.45 -8.70
CA ASN A 177 22.49 5.95 -8.24
C ASN A 177 22.88 7.31 -8.88
N VAL A 178 21.94 8.03 -9.46
CA VAL A 178 22.16 9.33 -10.12
C VAL A 178 21.74 10.47 -9.20
#